data_5b585dc95847e61a2dbd6661b0b4dbbc
#
_entry.id   5b585dc95847e61a2dbd6661b0b4dbbc
#
_cell.length_a   1.000
_cell.length_b   1.000
_cell.length_c   1.000
_cell.angle_alpha   90.00
_cell.angle_beta   90.00
_cell.angle_gamma   90.00
#
_symmetry.space_group_name_H-M   'P 1'
#
loop_
_entity.id
_entity.type
_entity.pdbx_description
1 polymer ?
#
loop_
_entity_poly.entity_id
_entity_poly.type
_entity_poly.pdbx_seq_one_letter_code
_entity_poly.pdbx_strand_id
1 'polypeptide(L)'
;MQQTKEMETKEVNKITFEEFKSQIISDYRTAFMSREVSLLGRREVLTGKAKFGIFGDGKELPQVAMAKVFKNGDFRSGYYRDQTFMFAIGQLTVEQFFAQLYALTDLEKEP
;
A
#
# COMPACT_ATOMS: atom_id res chain seq x y z
N MET A 1 16.68 -12.82 -34.41
CA MET A 1 16.03 -11.67 -33.77
C MET A 1 14.91 -12.05 -32.84
N GLN A 2 13.94 -12.88 -33.23
CA GLN A 2 12.89 -13.34 -32.34
C GLN A 2 13.41 -14.14 -31.15
N GLN A 3 14.41 -14.98 -31.34
CA GLN A 3 15.01 -15.77 -30.27
C GLN A 3 15.69 -14.90 -29.24
N THR A 4 16.36 -13.82 -29.67
CA THR A 4 17.01 -12.88 -28.75
C THR A 4 16.00 -12.12 -27.92
N LYS A 5 14.87 -11.69 -28.52
CA LYS A 5 13.79 -11.03 -27.79
C LYS A 5 13.10 -11.97 -26.80
N GLU A 6 12.89 -13.24 -27.16
CA GLU A 6 12.31 -14.23 -26.26
C GLU A 6 13.24 -14.51 -25.08
N MET A 7 14.57 -14.59 -25.32
CA MET A 7 15.54 -14.77 -24.25
C MET A 7 15.61 -13.56 -23.32
N GLU A 8 15.60 -12.36 -23.86
CA GLU A 8 15.56 -11.13 -23.06
C GLU A 8 14.29 -11.04 -22.23
N THR A 9 13.13 -11.38 -22.79
CA THR A 9 11.85 -11.40 -22.08
C THR A 9 11.86 -12.44 -20.98
N LYS A 10 12.42 -13.63 -21.22
CA LYS A 10 12.54 -14.68 -20.20
C LYS A 10 13.48 -14.26 -19.07
N GLU A 11 14.58 -13.58 -19.38
CA GLU A 11 15.50 -13.09 -18.34
C GLU A 11 14.86 -11.97 -17.51
N VAL A 12 14.17 -11.03 -18.14
CA VAL A 12 13.49 -9.92 -17.46
C VAL A 12 12.37 -10.41 -16.55
N ASN A 13 11.64 -11.45 -16.98
CA ASN A 13 10.51 -11.99 -16.23
C ASN A 13 10.90 -13.13 -15.29
N LYS A 14 12.16 -13.58 -15.35
CA LYS A 14 12.63 -14.69 -14.53
C LYS A 14 13.03 -14.19 -13.16
N ILE A 15 12.22 -14.48 -12.17
CA ILE A 15 12.56 -14.27 -10.76
C ILE A 15 12.86 -15.64 -10.15
N THR A 16 13.75 -15.67 -9.16
CA THR A 16 14.03 -16.91 -8.44
C THR A 16 12.85 -17.26 -7.54
N PHE A 17 12.75 -18.53 -7.14
CA PHE A 17 11.72 -18.96 -6.20
C PHE A 17 11.80 -18.18 -4.89
N GLU A 18 13.02 -17.91 -4.41
CA GLU A 18 13.21 -17.16 -3.17
C GLU A 18 12.74 -15.70 -3.30
N GLU A 19 13.02 -15.06 -4.44
CA GLU A 19 12.54 -13.69 -4.72
C GLU A 19 11.02 -13.65 -4.81
N PHE A 20 10.42 -14.62 -5.49
CA PHE A 20 8.97 -14.73 -5.61
C PHE A 20 8.32 -14.91 -4.24
N LYS A 21 8.88 -15.81 -3.42
CA LYS A 21 8.41 -16.05 -2.06
C LYS A 21 8.50 -14.79 -1.21
N SER A 22 9.64 -14.08 -1.28
CA SER A 22 9.83 -12.83 -0.55
C SER A 22 8.81 -11.76 -0.96
N GLN A 23 8.52 -11.64 -2.24
CA GLN A 23 7.53 -10.69 -2.75
C GLN A 23 6.14 -11.02 -2.25
N ILE A 24 5.74 -12.28 -2.27
CA ILE A 24 4.42 -12.72 -1.79
C ILE A 24 4.27 -12.42 -0.29
N ILE A 25 5.30 -12.71 0.50
CA ILE A 25 5.27 -12.44 1.94
C ILE A 25 5.17 -10.94 2.20
N SER A 26 5.96 -10.15 1.48
CA SER A 26 5.92 -8.69 1.61
C SER A 26 4.55 -8.12 1.25
N ASP A 27 3.97 -8.59 0.15
CA ASP A 27 2.64 -8.15 -0.31
C ASP A 27 1.56 -8.53 0.69
N TYR A 28 1.65 -9.74 1.24
CA TYR A 28 0.72 -10.21 2.25
C TYR A 28 0.80 -9.35 3.52
N ARG A 29 2.02 -9.03 3.96
CA ARG A 29 2.22 -8.17 5.13
C ARG A 29 1.63 -6.79 4.92
N THR A 30 1.84 -6.20 3.75
CA THR A 30 1.29 -4.88 3.43
C THR A 30 -0.23 -4.91 3.42
N ALA A 31 -0.82 -5.91 2.76
CA ALA A 31 -2.28 -6.05 2.68
C ALA A 31 -2.89 -6.32 4.06
N PHE A 32 -2.27 -7.20 4.84
CA PHE A 32 -2.72 -7.53 6.19
C PHE A 32 -2.63 -6.32 7.11
N MET A 33 -1.49 -5.64 7.11
CA MET A 33 -1.29 -4.42 7.90
C MET A 33 -2.35 -3.36 7.54
N SER A 34 -2.56 -3.14 6.26
CA SER A 34 -3.55 -2.17 5.79
C SER A 34 -4.97 -2.55 6.23
N ARG A 35 -5.32 -3.83 6.18
CA ARG A 35 -6.61 -4.31 6.66
C ARG A 35 -6.77 -4.08 8.16
N GLU A 36 -5.75 -4.41 8.94
CA GLU A 36 -5.79 -4.22 10.40
C GLU A 36 -5.89 -2.74 10.77
N VAL A 37 -5.16 -1.88 10.06
CA VAL A 37 -5.24 -0.42 10.24
C VAL A 37 -6.65 0.07 9.95
N SER A 38 -7.28 -0.41 8.88
CA SER A 38 -8.65 -0.02 8.53
C SER A 38 -9.66 -0.45 9.59
N LEU A 39 -9.54 -1.68 10.08
CA LEU A 39 -10.44 -2.20 11.12
C LEU A 39 -10.28 -1.45 12.44
N LEU A 40 -9.04 -1.18 12.83
CA LEU A 40 -8.75 -0.41 14.04
C LEU A 40 -9.25 1.02 13.91
N GLY A 41 -8.98 1.65 12.76
CA GLY A 41 -9.45 3.01 12.51
C GLY A 41 -10.96 3.13 12.54
N ARG A 42 -11.67 2.16 11.95
CA ARG A 42 -13.14 2.11 12.01
C ARG A 42 -13.63 2.00 13.45
N ARG A 43 -12.98 1.18 14.25
CA ARG A 43 -13.31 1.06 15.67
C ARG A 43 -13.13 2.38 16.41
N GLU A 44 -12.04 3.09 16.13
CA GLU A 44 -11.78 4.40 16.74
C GLU A 44 -12.85 5.43 16.37
N VAL A 45 -13.34 5.40 15.12
CA VAL A 45 -14.42 6.28 14.68
C VAL A 45 -15.74 5.89 15.38
N LEU A 46 -16.07 4.60 15.40
CA LEU A 46 -17.32 4.12 15.99
C LEU A 46 -17.38 4.35 17.50
N THR A 47 -16.25 4.34 18.18
CA THR A 47 -16.18 4.60 19.64
C THR A 47 -16.02 6.08 19.97
N GLY A 48 -16.00 6.96 18.99
CA GLY A 48 -15.92 8.40 19.19
C GLY A 48 -14.53 8.96 19.46
N LYS A 49 -13.50 8.12 19.44
CA LYS A 49 -12.11 8.58 19.64
C LYS A 49 -11.57 9.36 18.43
N ALA A 50 -12.07 9.03 17.25
CA ALA A 50 -11.82 9.80 16.03
C ALA A 50 -13.17 10.25 15.47
N LYS A 51 -13.21 11.45 14.88
CA LYS A 51 -14.48 12.04 14.47
C LYS A 51 -14.99 11.54 13.12
N PHE A 52 -14.07 11.20 12.22
CA PHE A 52 -14.43 10.81 10.85
C PHE A 52 -13.30 9.99 10.24
N GLY A 53 -13.68 9.01 9.42
CA GLY A 53 -12.71 8.24 8.65
C GLY A 53 -13.40 7.40 7.60
N ILE A 54 -12.75 7.26 6.45
CA ILE A 54 -13.16 6.37 5.35
C ILE A 54 -12.00 5.43 5.09
N PHE A 55 -12.28 4.13 5.06
CA PHE A 55 -11.24 3.11 5.04
C PHE A 55 -11.34 2.24 3.81
N GLY A 56 -10.18 1.70 3.39
CA GLY A 56 -10.05 0.91 2.18
C GLY A 56 -10.12 -0.58 2.37
N ASP A 57 -10.62 -1.07 3.51
CA ASP A 57 -10.71 -2.52 3.75
C ASP A 57 -11.56 -3.20 2.66
N GLY A 58 -11.03 -4.30 2.15
CA GLY A 58 -11.59 -5.00 0.99
C GLY A 58 -11.01 -4.58 -0.34
N LYS A 59 -10.17 -3.54 -0.39
CA LYS A 59 -9.57 -3.01 -1.61
C LYS A 59 -8.04 -3.15 -1.64
N GLU A 60 -7.46 -3.99 -0.78
CA GLU A 60 -6.01 -4.04 -0.58
C GLU A 60 -5.26 -4.68 -1.75
N LEU A 61 -5.73 -5.80 -2.27
CA LEU A 61 -4.98 -6.56 -3.27
C LEU A 61 -4.78 -5.80 -4.59
N PRO A 62 -5.79 -5.14 -5.18
CA PRO A 62 -5.57 -4.35 -6.37
C PRO A 62 -4.57 -3.21 -6.17
N GLN A 63 -4.57 -2.58 -5.00
CA GLN A 63 -3.67 -1.49 -4.69
C GLN A 63 -2.23 -1.95 -4.53
N VAL A 64 -2.00 -3.10 -3.89
CA VAL A 64 -0.68 -3.71 -3.79
C VAL A 64 -0.15 -4.06 -5.18
N ALA A 65 -0.99 -4.63 -6.04
CA ALA A 65 -0.61 -4.96 -7.41
C ALA A 65 -0.24 -3.71 -8.21
N MET A 66 -1.02 -2.63 -8.09
CA MET A 66 -0.74 -1.37 -8.77
C MET A 66 0.57 -0.74 -8.29
N ALA A 67 0.85 -0.85 -6.99
CA ALA A 67 2.07 -0.30 -6.41
C ALA A 67 3.34 -0.92 -7.00
N LYS A 68 3.28 -2.18 -7.45
CA LYS A 68 4.42 -2.87 -8.04
C LYS A 68 4.90 -2.26 -9.36
N VAL A 69 3.98 -1.64 -10.10
CA VAL A 69 4.30 -1.03 -11.40
C VAL A 69 4.42 0.49 -11.31
N PHE A 70 4.15 1.07 -10.16
CA PHE A 70 4.27 2.50 -9.92
C PHE A 70 5.75 2.85 -9.72
N LYS A 71 6.25 3.81 -10.50
CA LYS A 71 7.67 4.21 -10.48
C LYS A 71 7.80 5.62 -9.95
N ASN A 72 9.00 5.92 -9.45
CA ASN A 72 9.34 7.26 -8.99
C ASN A 72 9.16 8.26 -10.15
N GLY A 73 8.42 9.31 -9.91
CA GLY A 73 8.05 10.28 -10.93
C GLY A 73 6.72 10.03 -11.62
N ASP A 74 6.12 8.86 -11.43
CA ASP A 74 4.76 8.61 -11.92
C ASP A 74 3.75 9.47 -11.17
N PHE A 75 2.75 9.91 -11.90
CA PHE A 75 1.67 10.72 -11.35
C PHE A 75 0.48 9.85 -10.97
N ARG A 76 -0.14 10.17 -9.83
CA ARG A 76 -1.42 9.56 -9.46
C ARG A 76 -2.35 10.63 -8.89
N SER A 77 -3.64 10.42 -9.10
CA SER A 77 -4.70 11.16 -8.42
C SER A 77 -5.34 10.25 -7.38
N GLY A 78 -5.17 10.57 -6.11
CA GLY A 78 -5.60 9.73 -5.00
C GLY A 78 -7.05 9.94 -4.59
N TYR A 79 -7.54 9.01 -3.76
CA TYR A 79 -8.88 9.06 -3.19
C TYR A 79 -8.85 8.54 -1.75
N TYR A 80 -9.96 8.59 -1.05
CA TYR A 80 -10.00 8.26 0.40
C TYR A 80 -9.54 6.86 0.74
N ARG A 81 -9.72 5.90 -0.16
CA ARG A 81 -9.52 4.48 0.11
C ARG A 81 -8.23 3.95 -0.49
N ASP A 82 -7.26 4.82 -0.73
CA ASP A 82 -5.98 4.42 -1.32
C ASP A 82 -4.87 4.21 -0.29
N GLN A 83 -5.20 4.00 0.97
CA GLN A 83 -4.21 3.83 2.03
C GLN A 83 -3.25 2.67 1.75
N THR A 84 -3.77 1.53 1.28
CA THR A 84 -2.93 0.38 0.96
C THR A 84 -1.90 0.70 -0.10
N PHE A 85 -2.29 1.43 -1.14
CA PHE A 85 -1.37 1.88 -2.18
C PHE A 85 -0.27 2.75 -1.59
N MET A 86 -0.62 3.70 -0.75
CA MET A 86 0.34 4.60 -0.11
C MET A 86 1.28 3.86 0.83
N PHE A 87 0.79 2.88 1.58
CA PHE A 87 1.64 2.01 2.40
C PHE A 87 2.60 1.20 1.52
N ALA A 88 2.09 0.65 0.42
CA ALA A 88 2.87 -0.24 -0.45
C ALA A 88 4.02 0.50 -1.15
N ILE A 89 3.82 1.77 -1.53
CA ILE A 89 4.88 2.56 -2.16
C ILE A 89 5.78 3.27 -1.13
N GLY A 90 5.52 3.09 0.18
CA GLY A 90 6.36 3.66 1.23
C GLY A 90 6.15 5.14 1.50
N GLN A 91 5.05 5.73 1.03
CA GLN A 91 4.76 7.14 1.19
C GLN A 91 3.90 7.46 2.41
N LEU A 92 3.38 6.43 3.09
CA LEU A 92 2.54 6.58 4.27
C LEU A 92 2.94 5.53 5.30
N THR A 93 3.16 5.95 6.54
CA THR A 93 3.35 5.05 7.67
C THR A 93 2.05 4.88 8.45
N VAL A 94 1.97 3.83 9.27
CA VAL A 94 0.82 3.61 10.15
C VAL A 94 0.67 4.79 11.12
N GLU A 95 1.77 5.30 11.65
CA GLU A 95 1.75 6.47 12.54
C GLU A 95 1.16 7.69 11.86
N GLN A 96 1.58 7.96 10.62
CA GLN A 96 1.03 9.08 9.84
C GLN A 96 -0.45 8.91 9.55
N PHE A 97 -0.88 7.69 9.24
CA PHE A 97 -2.29 7.40 9.01
C PHE A 97 -3.13 7.75 10.23
N PHE A 98 -2.72 7.30 11.41
CA PHE A 98 -3.45 7.62 12.63
C PHE A 98 -3.33 9.08 13.04
N ALA A 99 -2.21 9.75 12.74
CA ALA A 99 -2.08 11.17 12.96
C ALA A 99 -3.14 11.95 12.17
N GLN A 100 -3.37 11.57 10.92
CA GLN A 100 -4.43 12.16 10.10
C GLN A 100 -5.81 11.83 10.66
N LEU A 101 -6.03 10.58 11.05
CA LEU A 101 -7.32 10.14 11.58
C LEU A 101 -7.72 10.91 12.83
N TYR A 102 -6.76 11.18 13.72
CA TYR A 102 -6.99 11.96 14.93
C TYR A 102 -6.87 13.46 14.72
N ALA A 103 -6.58 13.89 13.50
CA ALA A 103 -6.41 15.30 13.12
C ALA A 103 -5.32 16.01 13.97
N LEU A 104 -4.19 15.33 14.17
CA LEU A 104 -3.06 15.92 14.85
C LEU A 104 -2.43 17.01 13.99
N THR A 105 -1.91 18.06 14.64
CA THR A 105 -1.31 19.21 13.95
C THR A 105 0.21 19.18 13.92
N ASP A 106 0.83 18.09 14.35
CA ASP A 106 2.28 17.89 14.33
C ASP A 106 2.74 17.60 12.91
N LEU A 107 3.46 18.55 12.30
CA LEU A 107 3.90 18.47 10.91
C LEU A 107 4.88 17.32 10.64
N GLU A 108 5.57 16.83 11.68
CA GLU A 108 6.47 15.69 11.53
C GLU A 108 5.71 14.37 11.35
N LYS A 109 4.45 14.32 11.81
CA LYS A 109 3.62 13.11 11.77
C LYS A 109 2.61 13.11 10.63
N GLU A 110 2.36 14.25 10.00
CA GLU A 110 1.46 14.31 8.85
C GLU A 110 2.24 14.11 7.55
N PRO A 111 1.73 13.28 6.64
CA PRO A 111 2.36 13.05 5.35
C PRO A 111 2.30 14.27 4.41
#